data_ca8f35827edcd1d6c2caf8cd91485212
#
_entry.id   ca8f35827edcd1d6c2caf8cd91485212
#
_cell.length_a   1.000
_cell.length_b   1.000
_cell.length_c   1.000
_cell.angle_alpha   90.00
_cell.angle_beta   90.00
_cell.angle_gamma   90.00
#
_symmetry.space_group_name_H-M   'P 1'
#
loop_
_entity.id
_entity.type
_entity.pdbx_description
1 polymer ?
#
loop_
_entity_poly.entity_id
_entity_poly.type
_entity_poly.pdbx_seq_one_letter_code
_entity_poly.pdbx_strand_id
1 'polypeptide(L)'
;PEKLDEVKQAVLDYPDKIVRLSMSMHYGRADKQLQSPTEEKFDWRCGTASTVKQLKDFGTLSSLRASTNNHYVGDRDAGWHLSWMGDADKRRTKLRSIAEYYIWDKPQVQKLCDEFEPEEGNTDMLGREDHLLTSYPVDKLPEAALRIERVRNYLLPNG
;
A
#
# COMPACT_ATOMS: atom_id res chain seq x y z
N PRO A 1 -6.89 9.02 11.70
CA PRO A 1 -7.32 8.92 10.30
C PRO A 1 -8.76 9.42 10.18
N GLU A 2 -9.01 10.30 9.24
CA GLU A 2 -10.31 10.94 9.01
C GLU A 2 -11.44 9.93 8.76
N LYS A 3 -11.09 8.73 8.26
CA LYS A 3 -12.04 7.65 7.93
C LYS A 3 -12.21 6.59 9.04
N LEU A 4 -11.61 6.75 10.21
CA LEU A 4 -11.69 5.69 11.23
C LEU A 4 -13.12 5.45 11.73
N ASP A 5 -13.89 6.50 11.91
CA ASP A 5 -15.27 6.37 12.40
C ASP A 5 -16.19 5.81 11.30
N GLU A 6 -15.96 6.18 10.03
CA GLU A 6 -16.64 5.57 8.89
C GLU A 6 -16.33 4.06 8.79
N VAL A 7 -15.08 3.66 8.99
CA VAL A 7 -14.70 2.24 9.02
C VAL A 7 -15.37 1.50 10.17
N LYS A 8 -15.37 2.06 11.37
CA LYS A 8 -16.05 1.45 12.53
C LYS A 8 -17.55 1.30 12.27
N GLN A 9 -18.19 2.35 11.72
CA GLN A 9 -19.61 2.30 11.40
C GLN A 9 -19.91 1.24 10.35
N ALA A 10 -19.11 1.17 9.28
CA ALA A 10 -19.25 0.15 8.25
C ALA A 10 -19.14 -1.29 8.80
N VAL A 11 -18.23 -1.54 9.75
CA VAL A 11 -18.12 -2.85 10.41
C VAL A 11 -19.38 -3.21 11.20
N LEU A 12 -20.06 -2.22 11.78
CA LEU A 12 -21.31 -2.44 12.52
C LEU A 12 -22.52 -2.62 11.59
N ASP A 13 -22.58 -1.83 10.52
CA ASP A 13 -23.72 -1.80 9.59
C ASP A 13 -23.73 -3.02 8.65
N TYR A 14 -22.55 -3.61 8.40
CA TYR A 14 -22.38 -4.75 7.49
C TYR A 14 -21.73 -5.94 8.21
N PRO A 15 -22.40 -6.53 9.24
CA PRO A 15 -21.81 -7.57 10.08
C PRO A 15 -21.55 -8.90 9.34
N ASP A 16 -22.15 -9.08 8.18
CA ASP A 16 -21.95 -10.22 7.28
C ASP A 16 -20.89 -10.00 6.20
N LYS A 17 -20.33 -8.79 6.11
CA LYS A 17 -19.33 -8.41 5.10
C LYS A 17 -17.98 -8.11 5.71
N ILE A 18 -16.93 -8.29 4.93
CA ILE A 18 -15.60 -7.82 5.27
C ILE A 18 -15.44 -6.39 4.77
N VAL A 19 -15.17 -5.47 5.67
CA VAL A 19 -14.91 -4.08 5.31
C VAL A 19 -13.53 -3.96 4.68
N ARG A 20 -13.45 -3.45 3.46
CA ARG A 20 -12.23 -3.18 2.71
C ARG A 20 -11.94 -1.70 2.69
N LEU A 21 -10.70 -1.35 2.96
CA LEU A 21 -10.24 0.03 2.87
C LEU A 21 -9.70 0.29 1.46
N SER A 22 -10.32 1.25 0.78
CA SER A 22 -9.82 1.77 -0.48
C SER A 22 -8.73 2.80 -0.18
N MET A 23 -7.49 2.46 -0.47
CA MET A 23 -6.30 3.21 -0.06
C MET A 23 -5.49 3.63 -1.27
N SER A 24 -4.84 4.80 -1.21
CA SER A 24 -3.82 5.13 -2.20
C SER A 24 -2.53 4.36 -1.94
N MET A 25 -1.92 3.86 -3.01
CA MET A 25 -0.66 3.14 -2.93
C MET A 25 0.50 4.04 -3.34
N HIS A 26 1.45 4.21 -2.42
CA HIS A 26 2.67 4.97 -2.64
C HIS A 26 3.87 4.01 -2.66
N TYR A 27 4.80 4.25 -3.56
CA TYR A 27 5.83 3.28 -3.88
C TYR A 27 7.21 3.91 -3.99
N GLY A 28 8.16 3.40 -3.22
CA GLY A 28 9.54 3.91 -3.17
C GLY A 28 9.69 5.21 -2.41
N ARG A 29 8.82 6.18 -2.66
CA ARG A 29 8.72 7.47 -1.98
C ARG A 29 7.27 7.83 -1.70
N ALA A 30 7.01 8.64 -0.68
CA ALA A 30 5.65 9.01 -0.32
C ALA A 30 4.99 9.98 -1.33
N ASP A 31 5.79 10.78 -2.04
CA ASP A 31 5.34 11.66 -3.11
C ASP A 31 5.19 10.94 -4.47
N LYS A 32 5.33 9.63 -4.52
CA LYS A 32 5.13 8.81 -5.72
C LYS A 32 3.98 7.82 -5.50
N GLN A 33 2.90 8.06 -6.21
CA GLN A 33 1.71 7.20 -6.22
C GLN A 33 1.79 6.20 -7.36
N LEU A 34 1.40 4.97 -7.09
CA LEU A 34 1.27 3.95 -8.11
C LEU A 34 -0.06 4.10 -8.83
N GLN A 35 -0.04 4.09 -10.15
CA GLN A 35 -1.23 4.11 -11.00
C GLN A 35 -1.17 2.99 -12.04
N SER A 36 -2.34 2.50 -12.43
CA SER A 36 -2.46 1.62 -13.59
C SER A 36 -2.66 2.46 -14.85
N PRO A 37 -1.94 2.19 -15.96
CA PRO A 37 -2.15 2.89 -17.21
C PRO A 37 -3.54 2.64 -17.82
N THR A 38 -4.21 1.56 -17.42
CA THR A 38 -5.54 1.18 -17.93
C THR A 38 -6.68 1.62 -17.04
N GLU A 39 -6.38 1.98 -15.77
CA GLU A 39 -7.35 2.48 -14.80
C GLU A 39 -6.93 3.88 -14.38
N GLU A 40 -7.86 4.84 -14.38
CA GLU A 40 -7.57 6.21 -13.93
C GLU A 40 -6.93 6.24 -12.54
N LYS A 41 -7.10 5.15 -11.81
CA LYS A 41 -6.71 5.09 -10.39
C LYS A 41 -6.40 3.66 -9.95
N PHE A 42 -5.18 3.43 -9.46
CA PHE A 42 -4.84 2.20 -8.78
C PHE A 42 -5.36 2.23 -7.33
N ASP A 43 -6.26 1.32 -7.01
CA ASP A 43 -6.90 1.23 -5.70
C ASP A 43 -6.36 0.02 -4.91
N TRP A 44 -5.64 0.31 -3.83
CA TRP A 44 -5.13 -0.74 -2.94
C TRP A 44 -6.20 -1.15 -1.93
N ARG A 45 -6.82 -2.30 -2.14
CA ARG A 45 -7.94 -2.81 -1.34
C ARG A 45 -7.56 -3.91 -0.35
N CYS A 46 -6.29 -4.02 0.04
CA CYS A 46 -5.83 -5.04 0.97
C CYS A 46 -5.97 -4.65 2.45
N GLY A 47 -6.18 -3.37 2.77
CA GLY A 47 -6.57 -2.95 4.12
C GLY A 47 -7.93 -3.55 4.48
N THR A 48 -8.03 -4.13 5.68
CA THR A 48 -9.23 -4.88 6.08
C THR A 48 -9.61 -4.54 7.51
N ALA A 49 -10.89 -4.30 7.75
CA ALA A 49 -11.47 -4.22 9.09
C ALA A 49 -12.57 -5.28 9.24
N SER A 50 -12.64 -5.90 10.41
CA SER A 50 -13.62 -6.92 10.73
C SER A 50 -13.86 -7.02 12.22
N THR A 51 -14.94 -7.67 12.63
CA THR A 51 -15.13 -8.06 14.02
C THR A 51 -14.24 -9.25 14.38
N VAL A 52 -13.96 -9.42 15.68
CA VAL A 52 -13.25 -10.60 16.19
C VAL A 52 -14.03 -11.89 15.87
N LYS A 53 -15.36 -11.82 15.84
CA LYS A 53 -16.20 -12.96 15.47
C LYS A 53 -15.93 -13.39 14.02
N GLN A 54 -15.97 -12.44 13.07
CA GLN A 54 -15.66 -12.73 11.66
C GLN A 54 -14.27 -13.33 11.51
N LEU A 55 -13.24 -12.77 12.18
CA LEU A 55 -11.90 -13.33 12.13
C LEU A 55 -11.84 -14.79 12.61
N LYS A 56 -12.56 -15.13 13.68
CA LYS A 56 -12.66 -16.51 14.19
C LYS A 56 -13.37 -17.42 13.18
N ASP A 57 -14.46 -16.95 12.56
CA ASP A 57 -15.23 -17.72 11.59
C ASP A 57 -14.39 -18.02 10.32
N PHE A 58 -13.54 -17.10 9.88
CA PHE A 58 -12.61 -17.29 8.75
C PHE A 58 -11.38 -18.15 9.11
N GLY A 59 -11.04 -18.27 10.37
CA GLY A 59 -9.92 -19.06 10.89
C GLY A 59 -8.54 -18.44 10.66
N THR A 60 -8.29 -17.78 9.52
CA THR A 60 -7.00 -17.14 9.21
C THR A 60 -7.18 -15.76 8.61
N LEU A 61 -6.16 -14.89 8.79
CA LEU A 61 -6.13 -13.58 8.13
C LEU A 61 -6.08 -13.70 6.60
N SER A 62 -5.42 -14.72 6.07
CA SER A 62 -5.36 -14.97 4.63
C SER A 62 -6.74 -15.33 4.07
N SER A 63 -7.50 -16.19 4.76
CA SER A 63 -8.88 -16.54 4.38
C SER A 63 -9.79 -15.33 4.41
N LEU A 64 -9.68 -14.50 5.46
CA LEU A 64 -10.44 -13.26 5.58
C LEU A 64 -10.09 -12.28 4.44
N ARG A 65 -8.82 -12.13 4.08
CA ARG A 65 -8.38 -11.29 2.96
C ARG A 65 -8.82 -11.82 1.59
N ALA A 66 -9.02 -13.12 1.45
CA ALA A 66 -9.50 -13.76 0.22
C ALA A 66 -11.03 -13.70 0.05
N SER A 67 -11.78 -13.23 1.06
CA SER A 67 -13.22 -13.11 0.98
C SER A 67 -13.65 -12.24 -0.19
N THR A 68 -14.71 -12.64 -0.87
CA THR A 68 -15.35 -11.89 -1.96
C THR A 68 -16.59 -11.12 -1.48
N ASN A 69 -17.10 -11.42 -0.28
CA ASN A 69 -18.24 -10.70 0.31
C ASN A 69 -17.72 -9.46 1.06
N ASN A 70 -17.52 -8.38 0.32
CA ASN A 70 -16.89 -7.17 0.83
C ASN A 70 -17.82 -5.96 0.81
N HIS A 71 -17.57 -5.03 1.74
CA HIS A 71 -18.03 -3.65 1.71
C HIS A 71 -16.81 -2.73 1.65
N TYR A 72 -16.82 -1.75 0.76
CA TYR A 72 -15.69 -0.85 0.56
C TYR A 72 -15.92 0.50 1.24
N VAL A 73 -14.90 0.99 1.94
CA VAL A 73 -14.88 2.31 2.57
C VAL A 73 -13.81 3.17 1.94
N GLY A 74 -14.18 4.38 1.59
CA GLY A 74 -13.33 5.36 0.94
C GLY A 74 -13.25 5.19 -0.58
N ASP A 75 -12.77 6.23 -1.25
CA ASP A 75 -12.38 6.24 -2.66
C ASP A 75 -10.88 6.56 -2.73
N ARG A 76 -10.05 5.60 -2.28
CA ARG A 76 -8.59 5.69 -2.10
C ARG A 76 -8.12 6.72 -1.07
N ASP A 77 -9.04 7.24 -0.28
CA ASP A 77 -8.78 8.17 0.81
C ASP A 77 -8.92 7.53 2.21
N ALA A 78 -9.23 6.22 2.27
CA ALA A 78 -9.29 5.49 3.55
C ALA A 78 -7.91 5.28 4.19
N GLY A 79 -6.83 5.57 3.47
CA GLY A 79 -5.47 5.54 4.00
C GLY A 79 -4.39 5.52 2.93
N TRP A 80 -3.16 5.38 3.38
CA TRP A 80 -1.97 5.30 2.52
C TRP A 80 -1.26 3.97 2.73
N HIS A 81 -1.04 3.25 1.64
CA HIS A 81 -0.18 2.07 1.64
C HIS A 81 1.21 2.46 1.17
N LEU A 82 2.14 2.60 2.11
CA LEU A 82 3.52 2.97 1.83
C LEU A 82 4.34 1.70 1.56
N SER A 83 4.74 1.49 0.32
CA SER A 83 5.39 0.26 -0.11
C SER A 83 6.80 0.51 -0.66
N TRP A 84 7.74 -0.40 -0.37
CA TRP A 84 9.11 -0.39 -0.87
C TRP A 84 9.89 0.90 -0.56
N MET A 85 9.53 1.56 0.54
CA MET A 85 10.18 2.80 0.99
C MET A 85 11.63 2.55 1.42
N GLY A 86 12.49 3.52 1.12
CA GLY A 86 13.85 3.60 1.61
C GLY A 86 14.92 3.16 0.64
N ASP A 87 16.12 3.00 1.18
CA ASP A 87 17.33 2.64 0.45
C ASP A 87 17.34 1.17 -0.03
N ALA A 88 18.36 0.82 -0.79
CA ALA A 88 18.55 -0.51 -1.35
C ALA A 88 18.56 -1.62 -0.27
N ASP A 89 19.17 -1.37 0.89
CA ASP A 89 19.26 -2.37 1.96
C ASP A 89 17.88 -2.69 2.56
N LYS A 90 17.03 -1.67 2.71
CA LYS A 90 15.66 -1.85 3.18
C LYS A 90 14.79 -2.54 2.15
N ARG A 91 14.96 -2.20 0.88
CA ARG A 91 14.28 -2.90 -0.22
C ARG A 91 14.66 -4.38 -0.28
N ARG A 92 15.95 -4.71 -0.15
CA ARG A 92 16.42 -6.11 -0.05
C ARG A 92 15.88 -6.83 1.18
N THR A 93 15.86 -6.16 2.33
CA THR A 93 15.28 -6.73 3.55
C THR A 93 13.80 -7.03 3.38
N LYS A 94 13.06 -6.11 2.79
CA LYS A 94 11.64 -6.33 2.48
C LYS A 94 11.46 -7.47 1.49
N LEU A 95 12.26 -7.53 0.41
CA LEU A 95 12.19 -8.61 -0.56
C LEU A 95 12.33 -9.99 0.10
N ARG A 96 13.24 -10.14 1.04
CA ARG A 96 13.45 -11.39 1.79
C ARG A 96 12.35 -11.72 2.79
N SER A 97 11.54 -10.75 3.17
CA SER A 97 10.48 -10.90 4.18
C SER A 97 9.08 -11.08 3.61
N ILE A 98 8.88 -10.93 2.30
CA ILE A 98 7.58 -11.15 1.67
C ILE A 98 7.31 -12.64 1.44
N ALA A 99 6.03 -13.02 1.44
CA ALA A 99 5.63 -14.42 1.29
C ALA A 99 6.06 -15.03 -0.05
N GLU A 100 6.13 -14.22 -1.08
CA GLU A 100 6.51 -14.59 -2.44
C GLU A 100 8.03 -14.45 -2.71
N TYR A 101 8.83 -14.31 -1.66
CA TYR A 101 10.28 -14.08 -1.80
C TYR A 101 10.94 -15.08 -2.75
N TYR A 102 10.57 -16.37 -2.69
CA TYR A 102 11.12 -17.42 -3.54
C TYR A 102 10.84 -17.22 -5.06
N ILE A 103 9.81 -16.44 -5.41
CA ILE A 103 9.51 -16.06 -6.78
C ILE A 103 10.41 -14.90 -7.22
N TRP A 104 10.68 -13.98 -6.29
CA TRP A 104 11.34 -12.71 -6.56
C TRP A 104 12.82 -12.68 -6.18
N ASP A 105 13.33 -13.68 -5.45
CA ASP A 105 14.76 -13.76 -5.07
C ASP A 105 15.62 -14.22 -6.26
N LYS A 106 15.71 -13.35 -7.25
CA LYS A 106 16.47 -13.54 -8.47
C LYS A 106 17.53 -12.42 -8.61
N PRO A 107 18.70 -12.70 -9.23
CA PRO A 107 19.73 -11.68 -9.42
C PRO A 107 19.22 -10.38 -10.05
N GLN A 108 18.28 -10.49 -11.00
CA GLN A 108 17.68 -9.32 -11.66
C GLN A 108 16.87 -8.46 -10.68
N VAL A 109 16.09 -9.08 -9.77
CA VAL A 109 15.29 -8.36 -8.78
C VAL A 109 16.19 -7.78 -7.67
N GLN A 110 17.26 -8.49 -7.30
CA GLN A 110 18.27 -7.94 -6.37
C GLN A 110 18.93 -6.69 -6.97
N LYS A 111 19.28 -6.73 -8.27
CA LYS A 111 19.80 -5.57 -8.98
C LYS A 111 18.80 -4.40 -8.99
N LEU A 112 17.52 -4.67 -9.22
CA LEU A 112 16.48 -3.66 -9.16
C LEU A 112 16.36 -3.01 -7.76
N CYS A 113 16.60 -3.76 -6.67
CA CYS A 113 16.65 -3.15 -5.34
C CYS A 113 17.73 -2.07 -5.22
N ASP A 114 18.85 -2.24 -5.93
CA ASP A 114 19.99 -1.32 -5.90
C ASP A 114 19.76 -0.10 -6.82
N GLU A 115 19.23 -0.36 -8.00
CA GLU A 115 19.11 0.62 -9.08
C GLU A 115 17.75 1.33 -9.15
N PHE A 116 16.78 0.90 -8.33
CA PHE A 116 15.43 1.47 -8.38
C PHE A 116 15.41 2.93 -7.95
N GLU A 117 15.04 3.78 -8.89
CA GLU A 117 14.75 5.19 -8.66
C GLU A 117 13.25 5.42 -8.81
N PRO A 118 12.57 5.88 -7.76
CA PRO A 118 11.12 6.10 -7.77
C PRO A 118 10.77 7.42 -8.45
N GLU A 119 10.97 7.50 -9.76
CA GLU A 119 10.65 8.66 -10.57
C GLU A 119 9.35 8.51 -11.34
N GLU A 120 8.78 9.63 -11.73
CA GLU A 120 7.54 9.67 -12.52
C GLU A 120 7.74 8.99 -13.87
N GLY A 121 6.77 8.17 -14.25
CA GLY A 121 6.80 7.39 -15.48
C GLY A 121 7.55 6.07 -15.39
N ASN A 122 8.33 5.85 -14.34
CA ASN A 122 8.95 4.55 -14.11
C ASN A 122 7.93 3.51 -13.65
N THR A 123 8.19 2.25 -13.95
CA THR A 123 7.43 1.13 -13.40
C THR A 123 7.75 0.94 -11.91
N ASP A 124 7.01 0.07 -11.26
CA ASP A 124 7.38 -0.34 -9.91
C ASP A 124 8.71 -1.12 -9.89
N MET A 125 9.28 -1.34 -8.70
CA MET A 125 10.56 -2.02 -8.53
C MET A 125 10.58 -3.46 -9.10
N LEU A 126 9.41 -4.11 -9.21
CA LEU A 126 9.29 -5.45 -9.77
C LEU A 126 9.17 -5.44 -11.30
N GLY A 127 9.17 -4.26 -11.94
CA GLY A 127 9.12 -4.08 -13.38
C GLY A 127 7.75 -4.42 -14.00
N ARG A 128 6.67 -4.25 -13.25
CA ARG A 128 5.32 -4.50 -13.75
C ARG A 128 4.87 -3.35 -14.64
N GLU A 129 4.67 -3.65 -15.91
CA GLU A 129 4.32 -2.64 -16.94
C GLU A 129 2.94 -2.01 -16.73
N ASP A 130 2.04 -2.69 -16.01
CA ASP A 130 0.72 -2.21 -15.63
C ASP A 130 0.72 -1.30 -14.38
N HIS A 131 1.91 -0.96 -13.88
CA HIS A 131 2.09 -0.16 -12.67
C HIS A 131 3.09 0.96 -12.93
N LEU A 132 2.59 2.19 -13.10
CA LEU A 132 3.41 3.38 -13.32
C LEU A 132 3.40 4.30 -12.10
N LEU A 133 4.54 4.90 -11.84
CA LEU A 133 4.68 5.92 -10.80
C LEU A 133 4.24 7.29 -11.33
N THR A 134 3.45 7.98 -10.55
CA THR A 134 3.02 9.36 -10.81
C THR A 134 3.29 10.24 -9.60
N SER A 135 3.48 11.52 -9.82
CA SER A 135 3.68 12.47 -8.73
C SER A 135 2.40 12.66 -7.91
N TYR A 136 2.56 12.69 -6.60
CA TYR A 136 1.48 12.94 -5.64
C TYR A 136 1.78 14.20 -4.83
N PRO A 137 0.81 15.11 -4.64
CA PRO A 137 1.02 16.33 -3.89
C PRO A 137 1.45 16.07 -2.46
N VAL A 138 2.58 16.64 -2.06
CA VAL A 138 3.17 16.43 -0.72
C VAL A 138 2.26 16.96 0.39
N ASP A 139 1.55 18.05 0.14
CA ASP A 139 0.60 18.66 1.07
C ASP A 139 -0.64 17.80 1.36
N LYS A 140 -0.88 16.79 0.53
CA LYS A 140 -1.95 15.79 0.74
C LYS A 140 -1.48 14.54 1.47
N LEU A 141 -0.22 14.46 1.81
CA LEU A 141 0.29 13.33 2.61
C LEU A 141 -0.24 13.41 4.05
N PRO A 142 -0.28 12.27 4.76
CA PRO A 142 -0.70 12.27 6.17
C PRO A 142 0.20 13.18 6.99
N GLU A 143 -0.40 13.93 7.90
CA GLU A 143 0.30 14.91 8.73
C GLU A 143 1.51 14.29 9.48
N ALA A 144 1.40 13.03 9.89
CA ALA A 144 2.48 12.28 10.51
C ALA A 144 3.72 12.15 9.59
N ALA A 145 3.53 12.04 8.29
CA ALA A 145 4.64 11.98 7.33
C ALA A 145 5.35 13.32 7.17
N LEU A 146 4.65 14.43 7.45
CA LEU A 146 5.18 15.78 7.32
C LEU A 146 5.79 16.32 8.63
N ARG A 147 5.24 15.94 9.79
CA ARG A 147 5.64 16.45 11.10
C ARG A 147 6.83 15.72 11.71
N ILE A 148 6.97 14.43 11.51
CA ILE A 148 8.03 13.64 12.11
C ILE A 148 9.24 13.68 11.19
N GLU A 149 10.26 14.44 11.56
CA GLU A 149 11.46 14.65 10.75
C GLU A 149 12.07 13.33 10.23
N ARG A 150 12.20 12.32 11.10
CA ARG A 150 12.71 11.00 10.70
C ARG A 150 11.84 10.36 9.61
N VAL A 151 10.52 10.48 9.70
CA VAL A 151 9.59 9.93 8.71
C VAL A 151 9.66 10.75 7.43
N ARG A 152 9.69 12.06 7.54
CA ARG A 152 9.81 12.98 6.41
C ARG A 152 11.09 12.73 5.61
N ASN A 153 12.24 12.69 6.27
CA ASN A 153 13.54 12.45 5.62
C ASN A 153 13.65 11.06 4.98
N TYR A 154 12.81 10.14 5.41
CA TYR A 154 12.75 8.79 4.89
C TYR A 154 11.77 8.62 3.73
N LEU A 155 10.67 9.35 3.76
CA LEU A 155 9.57 9.20 2.81
C LEU A 155 9.63 10.20 1.65
N LEU A 156 10.32 11.31 1.83
CA LEU A 156 10.43 12.37 0.82
C LEU A 156 11.85 12.44 0.25
N PRO A 157 12.05 13.01 -0.93
CA PRO A 157 13.38 13.28 -1.44
C PRO A 157 14.12 14.19 -0.46
N ASN A 158 15.40 13.96 -0.32
CA ASN A 158 16.26 14.89 0.37
C ASN A 158 16.20 16.23 -0.39
N GLY A 159 15.54 17.23 0.22
CA GLY A 159 15.55 18.60 -0.27
C GLY A 159 16.89 19.25 -0.03
#